data_a03bbe840625c8641350a889431f9b46
#
_entry.id   a03bbe840625c8641350a889431f9b46
#
_cell.length_a   1.000
_cell.length_b   1.000
_cell.length_c   1.000
_cell.angle_alpha   90.00
_cell.angle_beta   90.00
_cell.angle_gamma   90.00
#
_symmetry.space_group_name_H-M   'P 1'
#
loop_
_entity.id
_entity.type
_entity.pdbx_description
1 polymer ?
#
loop_
_entity_poly.entity_id
_entity_poly.type
_entity_poly.pdbx_seq_one_letter_code
_entity_poly.pdbx_strand_id
1 'polypeptide(L)'
;TGLLDIGAAIEIVHNFTLVHDDIMDDDDTRRGLNAVHIEYGLPTAINAGDAMLAIAFERLVSAKGLESKDVAPMVNRLAWMVRRVSEGQQLDIEFEDRIAVSEEDYFEMIEGKTAVMFLTCAEVGARMAGADEETIQCMADWGLAVGLCFQLMDDLIDVLSDSDTLGKPAGSDLAQGKRTLMVIHALAGENSPSLDKLKAVL
;
A
#
# COMPACT_ATOMS: atom_id res chain seq x y z
N THR A 1 10.66 -22.46 8.57
CA THR A 1 11.91 -21.68 8.69
C THR A 1 11.56 -20.25 9.08
N GLY A 2 12.46 -19.57 9.82
CA GLY A 2 12.22 -18.18 10.27
C GLY A 2 11.81 -17.22 9.13
N LEU A 3 12.39 -17.39 7.95
CA LEU A 3 12.03 -16.60 6.76
C LEU A 3 10.54 -16.74 6.40
N LEU A 4 9.98 -17.95 6.44
CA LEU A 4 8.56 -18.16 6.15
C LEU A 4 7.66 -17.58 7.24
N ASP A 5 8.09 -17.62 8.50
CA ASP A 5 7.34 -17.02 9.60
C ASP A 5 7.32 -15.48 9.49
N ILE A 6 8.44 -14.88 9.10
CA ILE A 6 8.54 -13.43 8.86
C ILE A 6 7.74 -13.04 7.61
N GLY A 7 7.86 -13.79 6.52
CA GLY A 7 7.07 -13.57 5.32
C GLY A 7 5.56 -13.65 5.60
N ALA A 8 5.13 -14.62 6.41
CA ALA A 8 3.74 -14.73 6.84
C ALA A 8 3.30 -13.53 7.71
N ALA A 9 4.18 -13.01 8.57
CA ALA A 9 3.87 -11.81 9.34
C ALA A 9 3.66 -10.58 8.43
N ILE A 10 4.51 -10.39 7.43
CA ILE A 10 4.36 -9.30 6.45
C ILE A 10 3.07 -9.47 5.62
N GLU A 11 2.76 -10.70 5.19
CA GLU A 11 1.52 -10.99 4.45
C GLU A 11 0.27 -10.75 5.30
N ILE A 12 0.31 -11.06 6.60
CA ILE A 12 -0.80 -10.73 7.52
C ILE A 12 -0.96 -9.22 7.63
N VAL A 13 0.14 -8.46 7.73
CA VAL A 13 0.09 -6.99 7.73
C VAL A 13 -0.50 -6.48 6.40
N HIS A 14 -0.07 -7.01 5.26
CA HIS A 14 -0.64 -6.63 3.97
C HIS A 14 -2.15 -6.86 3.92
N ASN A 15 -2.63 -8.02 4.35
CA ASN A 15 -4.08 -8.29 4.37
C ASN A 15 -4.84 -7.43 5.41
N PHE A 16 -4.22 -7.13 6.55
CA PHE A 16 -4.77 -6.16 7.51
C PHE A 16 -4.97 -4.78 6.88
N THR A 17 -3.96 -4.28 6.16
CA THR A 17 -4.06 -2.98 5.50
C THR A 17 -5.17 -2.98 4.45
N LEU A 18 -5.35 -4.06 3.67
CA LEU A 18 -6.44 -4.17 2.69
C LEU A 18 -7.83 -4.16 3.35
N VAL A 19 -8.00 -4.81 4.52
CA VAL A 19 -9.29 -4.80 5.25
C VAL A 19 -9.65 -3.38 5.71
N HIS A 20 -8.68 -2.61 6.19
CA HIS A 20 -8.90 -1.24 6.62
C HIS A 20 -9.01 -0.26 5.45
N ASP A 21 -8.26 -0.49 4.37
CA ASP A 21 -8.30 0.27 3.13
C ASP A 21 -9.71 0.23 2.49
N ASP A 22 -10.27 -0.99 2.35
CA ASP A 22 -11.65 -1.17 1.87
C ASP A 22 -12.70 -0.38 2.67
N ILE A 23 -12.47 -0.18 3.97
CA ILE A 23 -13.34 0.63 4.81
C ILE A 23 -13.14 2.13 4.54
N MET A 24 -11.89 2.58 4.41
CA MET A 24 -11.53 3.98 4.22
C MET A 24 -11.91 4.49 2.82
N ASP A 25 -11.77 3.63 1.82
CA ASP A 25 -12.08 3.94 0.41
C ASP A 25 -13.56 3.61 0.05
N ASP A 26 -14.37 3.11 1.00
CA ASP A 26 -15.78 2.68 0.81
C ASP A 26 -15.92 1.65 -0.32
N ASP A 27 -14.96 0.73 -0.43
CA ASP A 27 -14.90 -0.29 -1.47
C ASP A 27 -15.78 -1.49 -1.10
N ASP A 28 -16.83 -1.73 -1.86
CA ASP A 28 -17.79 -2.84 -1.61
C ASP A 28 -17.19 -4.22 -1.88
N THR A 29 -16.17 -4.32 -2.73
CA THR A 29 -15.64 -5.61 -3.21
C THR A 29 -14.12 -5.66 -3.24
N ARG A 30 -13.56 -6.83 -2.89
CA ARG A 30 -12.14 -7.14 -2.97
C ARG A 30 -11.93 -8.51 -3.62
N ARG A 31 -11.15 -8.57 -4.70
CA ARG A 31 -10.84 -9.82 -5.43
C ARG A 31 -12.10 -10.59 -5.88
N GLY A 32 -13.15 -9.86 -6.29
CA GLY A 32 -14.41 -10.43 -6.76
C GLY A 32 -15.34 -10.97 -5.67
N LEU A 33 -15.04 -10.71 -4.41
CA LEU A 33 -15.89 -11.04 -3.25
C LEU A 33 -16.28 -9.75 -2.52
N ASN A 34 -17.33 -9.81 -1.69
CA ASN A 34 -17.67 -8.69 -0.81
C ASN A 34 -16.48 -8.35 0.10
N ALA A 35 -16.21 -7.06 0.28
CA ALA A 35 -15.28 -6.58 1.29
C ALA A 35 -15.72 -7.00 2.70
N VAL A 36 -14.78 -7.12 3.64
CA VAL A 36 -15.07 -7.67 4.98
C VAL A 36 -16.11 -6.83 5.71
N HIS A 37 -16.08 -5.51 5.55
CA HIS A 37 -17.06 -4.62 6.20
C HIS A 37 -18.47 -4.73 5.60
N ILE A 38 -18.59 -5.11 4.33
CA ILE A 38 -19.88 -5.39 3.69
C ILE A 38 -20.45 -6.73 4.15
N GLU A 39 -19.60 -7.77 4.21
CA GLU A 39 -20.05 -9.12 4.54
C GLU A 39 -20.36 -9.31 6.04
N TYR A 40 -19.55 -8.70 6.92
CA TYR A 40 -19.61 -8.93 8.37
C TYR A 40 -19.91 -7.68 9.21
N GLY A 41 -20.04 -6.53 8.56
CA GLY A 41 -20.28 -5.24 9.18
C GLY A 41 -19.01 -4.52 9.64
N LEU A 42 -19.07 -3.18 9.65
CA LEU A 42 -17.96 -2.28 9.94
C LEU A 42 -17.23 -2.57 11.27
N PRO A 43 -17.93 -2.77 12.42
CA PRO A 43 -17.23 -3.05 13.69
C PRO A 43 -16.43 -4.36 13.66
N THR A 44 -16.94 -5.37 12.94
CA THR A 44 -16.26 -6.67 12.80
C THR A 44 -15.01 -6.54 11.93
N ALA A 45 -15.11 -5.79 10.84
CA ALA A 45 -13.96 -5.57 9.95
C ALA A 45 -12.81 -4.81 10.64
N ILE A 46 -13.13 -3.76 11.41
CA ILE A 46 -12.14 -3.03 12.20
C ILE A 46 -11.46 -3.98 13.20
N ASN A 47 -12.24 -4.72 14.00
CA ASN A 47 -11.70 -5.66 14.98
C ASN A 47 -10.86 -6.77 14.32
N ALA A 48 -11.26 -7.25 13.14
CA ALA A 48 -10.51 -8.26 12.41
C ALA A 48 -9.15 -7.73 11.98
N GLY A 49 -9.09 -6.51 11.42
CA GLY A 49 -7.85 -5.87 11.06
C GLY A 49 -6.92 -5.66 12.26
N ASP A 50 -7.43 -5.13 13.38
CA ASP A 50 -6.67 -4.94 14.61
C ASP A 50 -6.11 -6.25 15.16
N ALA A 51 -6.92 -7.32 15.14
CA ALA A 51 -6.46 -8.65 15.55
C ALA A 51 -5.38 -9.21 14.61
N MET A 52 -5.52 -9.00 13.29
CA MET A 52 -4.52 -9.42 12.31
C MET A 52 -3.18 -8.71 12.55
N LEU A 53 -3.19 -7.41 12.84
CA LEU A 53 -1.96 -6.67 13.17
C LEU A 53 -1.26 -7.25 14.41
N ALA A 54 -2.02 -7.56 15.48
CA ALA A 54 -1.47 -8.19 16.68
C ALA A 54 -0.87 -9.58 16.36
N ILE A 55 -1.60 -10.41 15.59
CA ILE A 55 -1.15 -11.75 15.16
C ILE A 55 0.13 -11.66 14.33
N ALA A 56 0.30 -10.64 13.47
CA ALA A 56 1.53 -10.45 12.71
C ALA A 56 2.75 -10.28 13.63
N PHE A 57 2.65 -9.46 14.67
CA PHE A 57 3.72 -9.30 15.66
C PHE A 57 3.96 -10.58 16.49
N GLU A 58 2.91 -11.28 16.92
CA GLU A 58 3.04 -12.58 17.60
C GLU A 58 3.77 -13.60 16.72
N ARG A 59 3.42 -13.65 15.43
CA ARG A 59 4.05 -14.55 14.46
C ARG A 59 5.53 -14.23 14.28
N LEU A 60 5.87 -12.94 14.16
CA LEU A 60 7.24 -12.48 14.00
C LEU A 60 8.11 -12.85 15.23
N VAL A 61 7.62 -12.56 16.43
CA VAL A 61 8.35 -12.83 17.69
C VAL A 61 8.54 -14.33 17.90
N SER A 62 7.58 -15.15 17.43
CA SER A 62 7.62 -16.62 17.55
C SER A 62 8.36 -17.31 16.40
N ALA A 63 8.98 -16.55 15.47
CA ALA A 63 9.61 -17.11 14.28
C ALA A 63 10.76 -18.06 14.63
N LYS A 64 10.67 -19.30 14.10
CA LYS A 64 11.66 -20.34 14.38
C LYS A 64 12.97 -20.07 13.62
N GLY A 65 14.08 -20.07 14.35
CA GLY A 65 15.41 -19.85 13.78
C GLY A 65 15.79 -18.38 13.65
N LEU A 66 14.99 -17.48 14.19
CA LEU A 66 15.40 -16.10 14.45
C LEU A 66 16.16 -16.06 15.78
N GLU A 67 17.38 -15.54 15.76
CA GLU A 67 18.15 -15.39 16.99
C GLU A 67 17.55 -14.25 17.85
N SER A 68 17.62 -14.38 19.17
CA SER A 68 17.04 -13.38 20.08
C SER A 68 17.54 -11.95 19.85
N LYS A 69 18.78 -11.80 19.37
CA LYS A 69 19.37 -10.49 19.02
C LYS A 69 18.70 -9.83 17.79
N ASP A 70 18.10 -10.64 16.90
CA ASP A 70 17.51 -10.18 15.64
C ASP A 70 16.01 -9.89 15.77
N VAL A 71 15.36 -10.38 16.83
CA VAL A 71 13.91 -10.18 17.04
C VAL A 71 13.57 -8.69 17.14
N ALA A 72 14.26 -7.94 18.00
CA ALA A 72 13.97 -6.52 18.20
C ALA A 72 14.19 -5.67 16.92
N PRO A 73 15.27 -5.84 16.15
CA PRO A 73 15.41 -5.19 14.83
C PRO A 73 14.28 -5.53 13.86
N MET A 74 13.83 -6.78 13.79
CA MET A 74 12.74 -7.18 12.89
C MET A 74 11.40 -6.59 13.33
N VAL A 75 11.11 -6.58 14.64
CA VAL A 75 9.90 -5.94 15.20
C VAL A 75 9.91 -4.44 14.89
N ASN A 76 11.03 -3.77 15.09
CA ASN A 76 11.17 -2.35 14.77
C ASN A 76 10.95 -2.08 13.28
N ARG A 77 11.50 -2.96 12.42
CA ARG A 77 11.32 -2.81 10.96
C ARG A 77 9.87 -2.99 10.54
N LEU A 78 9.19 -4.01 11.06
CA LEU A 78 7.76 -4.23 10.80
C LEU A 78 6.91 -3.06 11.31
N ALA A 79 7.17 -2.57 12.52
CA ALA A 79 6.47 -1.43 13.10
C ALA A 79 6.70 -0.14 12.30
N TRP A 80 7.94 0.10 11.84
CA TRP A 80 8.26 1.21 10.95
C TRP A 80 7.48 1.12 9.64
N MET A 81 7.42 -0.06 9.01
CA MET A 81 6.66 -0.29 7.78
C MET A 81 5.17 0.01 7.98
N VAL A 82 4.55 -0.53 9.04
CA VAL A 82 3.13 -0.29 9.36
C VAL A 82 2.87 1.21 9.53
N ARG A 83 3.72 1.92 10.28
CA ARG A 83 3.60 3.37 10.47
C ARG A 83 3.69 4.12 9.15
N ARG A 84 4.68 3.79 8.29
CA ARG A 84 4.83 4.44 6.98
C ARG A 84 3.65 4.19 6.05
N VAL A 85 3.10 2.96 6.05
CA VAL A 85 1.88 2.64 5.29
C VAL A 85 0.70 3.47 5.78
N SER A 86 0.53 3.61 7.10
CA SER A 86 -0.55 4.44 7.66
C SER A 86 -0.37 5.93 7.33
N GLU A 87 0.87 6.45 7.34
CA GLU A 87 1.17 7.82 6.93
C GLU A 87 0.84 8.05 5.45
N GLY A 88 1.22 7.08 4.57
CA GLY A 88 0.91 7.15 3.14
C GLY A 88 -0.59 7.07 2.85
N GLN A 89 -1.32 6.19 3.55
CA GLN A 89 -2.78 6.11 3.44
C GLN A 89 -3.47 7.41 3.90
N GLN A 90 -2.96 8.04 4.95
CA GLN A 90 -3.48 9.34 5.42
C GLN A 90 -3.28 10.44 4.37
N LEU A 91 -2.12 10.46 3.69
CA LEU A 91 -1.87 11.39 2.60
C LEU A 91 -2.81 11.14 1.41
N ASP A 92 -3.08 9.89 1.06
CA ASP A 92 -3.99 9.52 -0.02
C ASP A 92 -5.41 10.08 0.24
N ILE A 93 -5.93 9.89 1.45
CA ILE A 93 -7.22 10.44 1.88
C ILE A 93 -7.21 11.98 1.85
N GLU A 94 -6.16 12.62 2.38
CA GLU A 94 -6.07 14.09 2.40
C GLU A 94 -6.00 14.70 1.00
N PHE A 95 -5.44 13.98 0.04
CA PHE A 95 -5.28 14.46 -1.33
C PHE A 95 -6.60 14.56 -2.09
N GLU A 96 -7.62 13.79 -1.72
CA GLU A 96 -8.96 13.88 -2.31
C GLU A 96 -9.55 15.29 -2.16
N ASP A 97 -9.35 15.90 -1.00
CA ASP A 97 -9.85 17.24 -0.68
C ASP A 97 -8.88 18.38 -1.07
N ARG A 98 -7.64 18.04 -1.48
CA ARG A 98 -6.65 19.07 -1.85
C ARG A 98 -6.89 19.64 -3.24
N ILE A 99 -6.86 20.97 -3.34
CA ILE A 99 -6.99 21.71 -4.61
C ILE A 99 -5.80 21.41 -5.54
N ALA A 100 -4.61 21.30 -4.98
CA ALA A 100 -3.38 21.02 -5.73
C ALA A 100 -2.52 20.00 -4.96
N VAL A 101 -2.08 18.99 -5.69
CA VAL A 101 -1.12 17.99 -5.25
C VAL A 101 0.04 18.02 -6.25
N SER A 102 1.28 18.10 -5.77
CA SER A 102 2.47 18.07 -6.61
C SER A 102 2.88 16.64 -6.94
N GLU A 103 3.74 16.45 -7.93
CA GLU A 103 4.38 15.15 -8.19
C GLU A 103 5.15 14.66 -6.95
N GLU A 104 5.84 15.57 -6.24
CA GLU A 104 6.61 15.25 -5.05
C GLU A 104 5.72 14.73 -3.92
N ASP A 105 4.57 15.39 -3.67
CA ASP A 105 3.54 14.93 -2.73
C ASP A 105 3.03 13.52 -3.12
N TYR A 106 2.75 13.29 -4.40
CA TYR A 106 2.29 12.00 -4.90
C TYR A 106 3.34 10.90 -4.68
N PHE A 107 4.62 11.16 -5.02
CA PHE A 107 5.68 10.19 -4.79
C PHE A 107 5.89 9.89 -3.29
N GLU A 108 5.78 10.88 -2.41
CA GLU A 108 5.82 10.66 -0.96
C GLU A 108 4.67 9.75 -0.49
N MET A 109 3.48 9.99 -1.00
CA MET A 109 2.28 9.20 -0.68
C MET A 109 2.44 7.75 -1.12
N ILE A 110 2.78 7.46 -2.40
CA ILE A 110 2.91 6.09 -2.90
C ILE A 110 4.13 5.37 -2.31
N GLU A 111 5.19 6.10 -1.97
CA GLU A 111 6.31 5.54 -1.21
C GLU A 111 5.80 4.98 0.12
N GLY A 112 5.08 5.80 0.91
CA GLY A 112 4.53 5.40 2.20
C GLY A 112 3.47 4.30 2.05
N LYS A 113 2.43 4.52 1.26
CA LYS A 113 1.28 3.62 1.14
C LYS A 113 1.67 2.24 0.58
N THR A 114 2.59 2.19 -0.39
CA THR A 114 2.86 0.97 -1.17
C THR A 114 4.33 0.55 -1.15
N ALA A 115 5.26 1.44 -1.53
CA ALA A 115 6.62 1.03 -1.87
C ALA A 115 7.43 0.56 -0.65
N VAL A 116 7.19 1.09 0.55
CA VAL A 116 7.89 0.66 1.78
C VAL A 116 7.63 -0.81 2.13
N MET A 117 6.52 -1.39 1.67
CA MET A 117 6.25 -2.82 1.87
C MET A 117 7.18 -3.68 1.03
N PHE A 118 7.35 -3.32 -0.25
CA PHE A 118 8.33 -3.97 -1.15
C PHE A 118 9.77 -3.82 -0.64
N LEU A 119 10.14 -2.61 -0.21
CA LEU A 119 11.43 -2.32 0.42
C LEU A 119 11.66 -3.26 1.61
N THR A 120 10.69 -3.34 2.53
CA THR A 120 10.81 -4.17 3.73
C THR A 120 10.96 -5.65 3.40
N CYS A 121 10.20 -6.17 2.42
CA CYS A 121 10.33 -7.55 1.96
C CYS A 121 11.74 -7.85 1.43
N ALA A 122 12.28 -6.96 0.58
CA ALA A 122 13.60 -7.14 -0.02
C ALA A 122 14.73 -7.04 1.02
N GLU A 123 14.67 -6.03 1.89
CA GLU A 123 15.63 -5.84 2.99
C GLU A 123 15.67 -7.03 3.94
N VAL A 124 14.49 -7.44 4.42
CA VAL A 124 14.36 -8.57 5.36
C VAL A 124 14.83 -9.86 4.72
N GLY A 125 14.50 -10.09 3.44
CA GLY A 125 14.96 -11.25 2.70
C GLY A 125 16.49 -11.33 2.62
N ALA A 126 17.15 -10.20 2.28
CA ALA A 126 18.61 -10.12 2.22
C ALA A 126 19.26 -10.33 3.62
N ARG A 127 18.71 -9.70 4.64
CA ARG A 127 19.18 -9.84 6.02
C ARG A 127 19.08 -11.28 6.52
N MET A 128 17.96 -11.96 6.25
CA MET A 128 17.76 -13.37 6.61
C MET A 128 18.64 -14.33 5.81
N ALA A 129 19.08 -13.94 4.62
CA ALA A 129 20.09 -14.67 3.84
C ALA A 129 21.52 -14.48 4.36
N GLY A 130 21.75 -13.60 5.34
CA GLY A 130 23.06 -13.31 5.89
C GLY A 130 23.91 -12.40 5.01
N ALA A 131 23.28 -11.56 4.17
CA ALA A 131 23.97 -10.58 3.35
C ALA A 131 24.67 -9.52 4.21
N ASP A 132 25.70 -8.87 3.65
CA ASP A 132 26.32 -7.70 4.26
C ASP A 132 25.42 -6.45 4.15
N GLU A 133 25.71 -5.42 4.93
CA GLU A 133 24.89 -4.20 4.99
C GLU A 133 24.82 -3.47 3.64
N GLU A 134 25.85 -3.54 2.81
CA GLU A 134 25.84 -2.93 1.47
C GLU A 134 24.83 -3.64 0.55
N THR A 135 24.85 -4.97 0.55
CA THR A 135 23.88 -5.79 -0.18
C THR A 135 22.45 -5.60 0.35
N ILE A 136 22.28 -5.53 1.68
CA ILE A 136 20.98 -5.28 2.31
C ILE A 136 20.41 -3.94 1.86
N GLN A 137 21.23 -2.88 1.86
CA GLN A 137 20.80 -1.55 1.41
C GLN A 137 20.46 -1.55 -0.09
N CYS A 138 21.29 -2.18 -0.92
CA CYS A 138 21.02 -2.31 -2.36
C CYS A 138 19.68 -3.03 -2.62
N MET A 139 19.37 -4.09 -1.87
CA MET A 139 18.10 -4.79 -1.98
C MET A 139 16.92 -3.94 -1.48
N ALA A 140 17.11 -3.16 -0.43
CA ALA A 140 16.10 -2.21 0.04
C ALA A 140 15.77 -1.14 -1.01
N ASP A 141 16.79 -0.53 -1.61
CA ASP A 141 16.64 0.47 -2.67
C ASP A 141 15.97 -0.12 -3.93
N TRP A 142 16.34 -1.34 -4.30
CA TRP A 142 15.70 -2.08 -5.38
C TRP A 142 14.21 -2.35 -5.06
N GLY A 143 13.91 -2.81 -3.84
CA GLY A 143 12.55 -3.06 -3.40
C GLY A 143 11.69 -1.79 -3.44
N LEU A 144 12.25 -0.66 -2.98
CA LEU A 144 11.59 0.65 -3.05
C LEU A 144 11.25 1.02 -4.50
N ALA A 145 12.22 0.93 -5.41
CA ALA A 145 12.02 1.25 -6.82
C ALA A 145 10.95 0.35 -7.47
N VAL A 146 10.95 -0.95 -7.14
CA VAL A 146 9.91 -1.90 -7.62
C VAL A 146 8.54 -1.50 -7.10
N GLY A 147 8.42 -1.13 -5.82
CA GLY A 147 7.15 -0.72 -5.22
C GLY A 147 6.60 0.58 -5.84
N LEU A 148 7.45 1.56 -6.11
CA LEU A 148 7.05 2.78 -6.82
C LEU A 148 6.57 2.46 -8.24
N CYS A 149 7.33 1.64 -8.99
CA CYS A 149 6.91 1.19 -10.33
C CYS A 149 5.59 0.41 -10.29
N PHE A 150 5.39 -0.42 -9.27
CA PHE A 150 4.16 -1.18 -9.10
C PHE A 150 2.96 -0.23 -8.97
N GLN A 151 3.03 0.78 -8.09
CA GLN A 151 1.92 1.70 -7.90
C GLN A 151 1.66 2.55 -9.15
N LEU A 152 2.72 3.07 -9.80
CA LEU A 152 2.56 3.80 -11.06
C LEU A 152 1.87 2.97 -12.15
N MET A 153 2.17 1.66 -12.20
CA MET A 153 1.53 0.74 -13.15
C MET A 153 0.09 0.44 -12.76
N ASP A 154 -0.21 0.30 -11.47
CA ASP A 154 -1.57 0.08 -10.97
C ASP A 154 -2.49 1.26 -11.36
N ASP A 155 -2.07 2.48 -11.05
CA ASP A 155 -2.78 3.71 -11.41
C ASP A 155 -2.97 3.84 -12.94
N LEU A 156 -1.94 3.47 -13.73
CA LEU A 156 -2.02 3.52 -15.18
C LEU A 156 -3.00 2.48 -15.73
N ILE A 157 -3.01 1.29 -15.16
CA ILE A 157 -3.91 0.19 -15.54
C ILE A 157 -5.36 0.57 -15.24
N ASP A 158 -5.64 1.24 -14.11
CA ASP A 158 -6.99 1.70 -13.77
C ASP A 158 -7.57 2.63 -14.86
N VAL A 159 -6.73 3.49 -15.45
CA VAL A 159 -7.16 4.43 -16.51
C VAL A 159 -7.24 3.77 -17.89
N LEU A 160 -6.32 2.84 -18.21
CA LEU A 160 -6.17 2.31 -19.59
C LEU A 160 -6.90 1.00 -19.85
N SER A 161 -7.21 0.21 -18.81
CA SER A 161 -7.83 -1.10 -18.97
C SER A 161 -9.35 -1.02 -19.07
N ASP A 162 -9.95 -2.04 -19.67
CA ASP A 162 -11.40 -2.21 -19.64
C ASP A 162 -11.87 -2.88 -18.33
N SER A 163 -13.14 -2.68 -17.98
CA SER A 163 -13.73 -3.19 -16.75
C SER A 163 -13.73 -4.72 -16.66
N ASP A 164 -13.76 -5.43 -17.79
CA ASP A 164 -13.75 -6.89 -17.82
C ASP A 164 -12.38 -7.44 -17.43
N THR A 165 -11.31 -6.74 -17.79
CA THR A 165 -9.92 -7.08 -17.43
C THR A 165 -9.59 -6.71 -16.00
N LEU A 166 -10.07 -5.57 -15.50
CA LEU A 166 -9.80 -5.08 -14.14
C LEU A 166 -10.58 -5.82 -13.05
N GLY A 167 -11.76 -6.35 -13.36
CA GLY A 167 -12.69 -6.86 -12.35
C GLY A 167 -13.33 -5.79 -11.46
N LYS A 168 -13.11 -4.50 -11.79
CA LYS A 168 -13.72 -3.30 -11.23
C LYS A 168 -14.02 -2.30 -12.36
N PRO A 169 -14.89 -1.29 -12.17
CA PRO A 169 -15.08 -0.25 -13.16
C PRO A 169 -13.76 0.46 -13.52
N ALA A 170 -13.47 0.63 -14.81
CA ALA A 170 -12.31 1.38 -15.27
C ALA A 170 -12.43 2.86 -14.85
N GLY A 171 -11.31 3.46 -14.38
CA GLY A 171 -11.29 4.83 -13.90
C GLY A 171 -11.93 4.98 -12.51
N SER A 172 -11.96 3.92 -11.71
CA SER A 172 -12.48 3.97 -10.34
C SER A 172 -11.75 4.98 -9.47
N ASP A 173 -10.43 5.09 -9.59
CA ASP A 173 -9.61 6.05 -8.86
C ASP A 173 -9.99 7.51 -9.20
N LEU A 174 -10.26 7.79 -10.48
CA LEU A 174 -10.75 9.09 -10.90
C LEU A 174 -12.14 9.39 -10.33
N ALA A 175 -13.03 8.40 -10.30
CA ALA A 175 -14.38 8.56 -9.78
C ALA A 175 -14.39 8.80 -8.25
N GLN A 176 -13.40 8.27 -7.53
CA GLN A 176 -13.16 8.51 -6.11
C GLN A 176 -12.42 9.85 -5.83
N GLY A 177 -12.00 10.57 -6.88
CA GLY A 177 -11.28 11.85 -6.73
C GLY A 177 -9.79 11.70 -6.43
N LYS A 178 -9.22 10.49 -6.59
CA LYS A 178 -7.79 10.23 -6.30
C LYS A 178 -6.87 11.06 -7.18
N ARG A 179 -5.84 11.62 -6.58
CA ARG A 179 -4.82 12.47 -7.22
C ARG A 179 -3.67 11.63 -7.76
N THR A 180 -3.95 10.74 -8.70
CA THR A 180 -2.91 9.94 -9.38
C THR A 180 -1.99 10.84 -10.22
N LEU A 181 -0.80 10.35 -10.59
CA LEU A 181 0.16 11.11 -11.40
C LEU A 181 -0.45 11.59 -12.72
N MET A 182 -1.31 10.78 -13.36
CA MET A 182 -2.01 11.14 -14.59
C MET A 182 -2.97 12.32 -14.37
N VAL A 183 -3.69 12.32 -13.24
CA VAL A 183 -4.60 13.43 -12.88
C VAL A 183 -3.80 14.70 -12.59
N ILE A 184 -2.69 14.60 -11.84
CA ILE A 184 -1.80 15.73 -11.54
C ILE A 184 -1.29 16.38 -12.82
N HIS A 185 -0.77 15.60 -13.76
CA HIS A 185 -0.28 16.09 -15.04
C HIS A 185 -1.41 16.67 -15.92
N ALA A 186 -2.58 16.03 -15.95
CA ALA A 186 -3.72 16.54 -16.69
C ALA A 186 -4.20 17.91 -16.15
N LEU A 187 -4.21 18.07 -14.83
CA LEU A 187 -4.59 19.34 -14.17
C LEU A 187 -3.59 20.46 -14.40
N ALA A 188 -2.31 20.13 -14.57
CA ALA A 188 -1.23 21.08 -14.89
C ALA A 188 -1.22 21.49 -16.38
N GLY A 189 -1.99 20.84 -17.23
CA GLY A 189 -2.06 21.10 -18.66
C GLY A 189 -2.73 22.42 -19.03
N GLU A 190 -2.67 22.76 -20.34
CA GLU A 190 -3.32 23.97 -20.86
C GLU A 190 -4.85 23.89 -20.74
N ASN A 191 -5.49 25.03 -20.49
CA ASN A 191 -6.94 25.13 -20.39
C ASN A 191 -7.62 24.59 -21.65
N SER A 192 -8.50 23.61 -21.49
CA SER A 192 -9.24 22.98 -22.55
C SER A 192 -10.62 22.53 -22.06
N PRO A 193 -11.59 22.31 -22.96
CA PRO A 193 -12.90 21.77 -22.58
C PRO A 193 -12.81 20.39 -21.88
N SER A 194 -11.76 19.62 -22.16
CA SER A 194 -11.49 18.34 -21.48
C SER A 194 -11.01 18.55 -20.05
N LEU A 195 -10.16 19.55 -19.83
CA LEU A 195 -9.71 19.92 -18.49
C LEU A 195 -10.85 20.43 -17.62
N ASP A 196 -11.76 21.24 -18.20
CA ASP A 196 -12.94 21.72 -17.48
C ASP A 196 -13.87 20.59 -17.07
N LYS A 197 -14.00 19.53 -17.91
CA LYS A 197 -14.76 18.33 -17.55
C LYS A 197 -14.07 17.54 -16.44
N LEU A 198 -12.74 17.39 -16.51
CA LEU A 198 -11.98 16.71 -15.45
C LEU A 198 -12.14 17.42 -14.11
N LYS A 199 -12.00 18.75 -14.08
CA LYS A 199 -12.20 19.57 -12.87
C LYS A 199 -13.63 19.51 -12.31
N ALA A 200 -14.61 19.17 -13.12
CA ALA A 200 -16.00 19.05 -12.68
C ALA A 200 -16.32 17.66 -12.07
N VAL A 201 -15.45 16.68 -12.27
CA VAL A 201 -15.55 15.32 -11.70
C VAL A 201 -14.79 15.20 -10.38
N LEU A 202 -13.67 15.91 -10.26
CA LEU A 202 -12.80 15.98 -9.08
C LEU A 202 -13.32 16.97 -8.02
#